data_a0355beba149554890a2f657e9289ac3
#
_entry.id   a0355beba149554890a2f657e9289ac3
#
_cell.length_a   1.000
_cell.length_b   1.000
_cell.length_c   1.000
_cell.angle_alpha   90.00
_cell.angle_beta   90.00
_cell.angle_gamma   90.00
#
_symmetry.space_group_name_H-M   'P 1'
#
loop_
_entity.id
_entity.type
_entity.pdbx_description
1 polymer ?
#
loop_
_entity_poly.entity_id
_entity_poly.type
_entity_poly.pdbx_seq_one_letter_code
_entity_poly.pdbx_strand_id
1 'polypeptide(L)'
;MSKNDYPEKIASEAMLEELLSTPSAETIKMFAGLEGDLMFLGIGGKIGPSLARMALRACKLAGVEKRIIGVSLFESEQQRRKMEDMGIETIHGNLLDTAVIHSLPLVENVFFLAGMKFGSEENISLTWAINSHMPGLVADHFKGSRIVAFSTGCVYPLVPVESGGSLESDTPGPVGEYAQSCLGRERMFEYGSKQNLTKVCLIRLNYAVELRYGVLLDIALKVKKQEAIDLSMGYFNVIWQGDMNDMVLRSLETCESPARILNITGADILSVREVALEFGKYFHVKPEFINKEANTALLNNPGKALKLFGPPRVKPSRVIAWIA
;
A
#
# COMPACT_ATOMS: atom_id res chain seq x y z
N MET A 1 -12.05 0.64 17.58
CA MET A 1 -13.39 0.90 16.99
C MET A 1 -14.09 -0.42 16.72
N SER A 2 -15.34 -0.55 17.15
CA SER A 2 -16.15 -1.72 16.80
C SER A 2 -16.57 -1.65 15.32
N LYS A 3 -17.06 -2.76 14.72
CA LYS A 3 -17.57 -2.78 13.33
C LYS A 3 -18.65 -1.74 13.02
N ASN A 4 -19.24 -1.11 14.03
CA ASN A 4 -20.33 -0.14 13.92
C ASN A 4 -19.92 1.33 14.08
N ASP A 5 -18.62 1.63 14.32
CA ASP A 5 -18.18 2.98 14.69
C ASP A 5 -17.76 3.86 13.50
N TYR A 6 -17.89 3.37 12.27
CA TYR A 6 -17.56 4.17 11.08
C TYR A 6 -18.75 5.08 10.71
N PRO A 7 -18.47 6.35 10.34
CA PRO A 7 -19.52 7.31 9.99
C PRO A 7 -20.27 6.88 8.73
N GLU A 8 -21.50 7.30 8.60
CA GLU A 8 -22.28 7.07 7.37
C GLU A 8 -21.71 7.86 6.18
N LYS A 9 -21.17 9.06 6.46
CA LYS A 9 -20.59 9.95 5.46
C LYS A 9 -19.27 10.54 5.96
N ILE A 10 -18.30 10.66 5.06
CA ILE A 10 -17.04 11.39 5.28
C ILE A 10 -17.23 12.82 4.80
N ALA A 11 -17.42 13.76 5.73
CA ALA A 11 -17.83 15.13 5.44
C ALA A 11 -16.66 16.08 5.15
N SER A 12 -15.40 15.68 5.43
CA SER A 12 -14.23 16.54 5.23
C SER A 12 -12.97 15.73 5.00
N GLU A 13 -11.95 16.37 4.40
CA GLU A 13 -10.62 15.78 4.25
C GLU A 13 -9.99 15.44 5.62
N ALA A 14 -10.18 16.30 6.62
CA ALA A 14 -9.67 16.03 7.96
C ALA A 14 -10.25 14.75 8.56
N MET A 15 -11.55 14.48 8.32
CA MET A 15 -12.20 13.24 8.75
C MET A 15 -11.68 12.02 7.97
N LEU A 16 -11.43 12.18 6.67
CA LEU A 16 -10.81 11.14 5.85
C LEU A 16 -9.41 10.79 6.38
N GLU A 17 -8.57 11.79 6.62
CA GLU A 17 -7.22 11.60 7.17
C GLU A 17 -7.27 10.94 8.56
N GLU A 18 -8.27 11.27 9.37
CA GLU A 18 -8.48 10.64 10.67
C GLU A 18 -8.77 9.14 10.52
N LEU A 19 -9.69 8.76 9.62
CA LEU A 19 -10.06 7.38 9.36
C LEU A 19 -8.93 6.56 8.72
N LEU A 20 -8.16 7.17 7.80
CA LEU A 20 -7.01 6.54 7.16
C LEU A 20 -5.85 6.25 8.13
N SER A 21 -5.80 6.97 9.25
CA SER A 21 -4.70 6.90 10.22
C SER A 21 -5.14 6.45 11.63
N THR A 22 -6.31 5.83 11.76
CA THR A 22 -6.78 5.28 13.05
C THR A 22 -6.22 3.88 13.26
N PRO A 23 -5.27 3.69 14.22
CA PRO A 23 -4.70 2.37 14.51
C PRO A 23 -5.72 1.46 15.20
N SER A 24 -5.58 0.16 15.01
CA SER A 24 -6.30 -0.86 15.79
C SER A 24 -5.74 -0.98 17.20
N ALA A 25 -6.48 -1.63 18.08
CA ALA A 25 -5.99 -1.96 19.43
C ALA A 25 -4.74 -2.84 19.38
N GLU A 26 -4.67 -3.75 18.41
CA GLU A 26 -3.54 -4.62 18.16
C GLU A 26 -2.30 -3.83 17.72
N THR A 27 -2.46 -2.84 16.84
CA THR A 27 -1.37 -1.94 16.43
C THR A 27 -0.88 -1.10 17.61
N ILE A 28 -1.78 -0.55 18.44
CA ILE A 28 -1.39 0.19 19.64
C ILE A 28 -0.60 -0.72 20.61
N LYS A 29 -1.08 -1.95 20.83
CA LYS A 29 -0.40 -2.95 21.68
C LYS A 29 0.98 -3.29 21.14
N MET A 30 1.10 -3.49 19.81
CA MET A 30 2.39 -3.76 19.17
C MET A 30 3.37 -2.60 19.42
N PHE A 31 2.93 -1.35 19.22
CA PHE A 31 3.77 -0.18 19.41
C PHE A 31 4.24 0.01 20.87
N ALA A 32 3.45 -0.41 21.84
CA ALA A 32 3.87 -0.40 23.26
C ALA A 32 5.11 -1.29 23.54
N GLY A 33 5.27 -2.38 22.77
CA GLY A 33 6.43 -3.29 22.89
C GLY A 33 7.46 -3.15 21.76
N LEU A 34 7.21 -2.29 20.77
CA LEU A 34 8.13 -2.11 19.64
C LEU A 34 9.38 -1.34 20.10
N GLU A 35 10.54 -1.87 19.80
CA GLU A 35 11.81 -1.19 20.06
C GLU A 35 12.27 -0.37 18.85
N GLY A 36 12.95 0.76 19.15
CA GLY A 36 13.63 1.62 18.20
C GLY A 36 12.71 2.59 17.45
N ASP A 37 13.33 3.38 16.59
CA ASP A 37 12.72 4.42 15.76
C ASP A 37 12.20 3.86 14.45
N LEU A 38 11.38 4.65 13.73
CA LEU A 38 10.81 4.27 12.45
C LEU A 38 11.23 5.23 11.35
N MET A 39 11.58 4.68 10.18
CA MET A 39 11.87 5.46 8.99
C MET A 39 10.98 5.03 7.81
N PHE A 40 10.43 6.04 7.10
CA PHE A 40 9.57 5.87 5.94
C PHE A 40 10.27 6.41 4.70
N LEU A 41 10.83 5.54 3.88
CA LEU A 41 11.53 5.87 2.64
C LEU A 41 10.53 6.02 1.49
N GLY A 42 10.39 7.20 0.94
CA GLY A 42 9.36 7.55 -0.05
C GLY A 42 8.04 8.01 0.58
N ILE A 43 8.11 8.67 1.76
CA ILE A 43 6.92 9.11 2.51
C ILE A 43 6.03 10.09 1.73
N GLY A 44 6.56 10.86 0.78
CA GLY A 44 5.82 11.84 -0.02
C GLY A 44 4.79 11.25 -1.00
N GLY A 45 4.75 9.92 -1.16
CA GLY A 45 3.76 9.25 -2.00
C GLY A 45 2.36 9.21 -1.37
N LYS A 46 1.39 8.62 -2.09
CA LYS A 46 -0.04 8.61 -1.69
C LYS A 46 -0.32 7.89 -0.36
N ILE A 47 0.45 6.86 -0.03
CA ILE A 47 0.25 6.03 1.17
C ILE A 47 1.04 6.58 2.37
N GLY A 48 2.24 7.08 2.11
CA GLY A 48 3.22 7.45 3.15
C GLY A 48 2.67 8.35 4.26
N PRO A 49 2.00 9.48 3.94
CA PRO A 49 1.51 10.41 4.95
C PRO A 49 0.53 9.77 5.94
N SER A 50 -0.46 9.02 5.45
CA SER A 50 -1.47 8.37 6.31
C SER A 50 -0.89 7.19 7.11
N LEU A 51 0.09 6.46 6.55
CA LEU A 51 0.79 5.37 7.22
C LEU A 51 1.66 5.91 8.37
N ALA A 52 2.46 6.93 8.12
CA ALA A 52 3.31 7.55 9.14
C ALA A 52 2.48 8.26 10.23
N ARG A 53 1.38 8.92 9.85
CA ARG A 53 0.42 9.49 10.82
C ARG A 53 -0.20 8.40 11.69
N MET A 54 -0.51 7.22 11.16
CA MET A 54 -1.01 6.10 11.96
C MET A 54 0.05 5.62 12.95
N ALA A 55 1.32 5.55 12.55
CA ALA A 55 2.43 5.20 13.45
C ALA A 55 2.57 6.22 14.61
N LEU A 56 2.54 7.53 14.32
CA LEU A 56 2.54 8.58 15.34
C LEU A 56 1.39 8.43 16.34
N ARG A 57 0.19 8.19 15.82
CA ARG A 57 -1.00 8.01 16.66
C ARG A 57 -0.91 6.75 17.50
N ALA A 58 -0.36 5.66 16.94
CA ALA A 58 -0.13 4.43 17.69
C ALA A 58 0.88 4.65 18.83
N CYS A 59 1.98 5.38 18.60
CA CYS A 59 2.93 5.78 19.64
C CYS A 59 2.23 6.56 20.77
N LYS A 60 1.48 7.61 20.40
CA LYS A 60 0.76 8.45 21.36
C LYS A 60 -0.23 7.65 22.21
N LEU A 61 -1.02 6.77 21.58
CA LEU A 61 -2.01 5.95 22.26
C LEU A 61 -1.39 4.83 23.11
N ALA A 62 -0.21 4.36 22.72
CA ALA A 62 0.59 3.38 23.47
C ALA A 62 1.39 4.03 24.62
N GLY A 63 1.45 5.36 24.70
CA GLY A 63 2.24 6.07 25.71
C GLY A 63 3.75 5.91 25.54
N VAL A 64 4.24 5.76 24.30
CA VAL A 64 5.65 5.60 23.94
C VAL A 64 6.13 6.74 23.05
N GLU A 65 7.40 7.12 23.20
CA GLU A 65 8.05 8.09 22.34
C GLU A 65 8.99 7.41 21.37
N LYS A 66 8.84 7.71 20.06
CA LYS A 66 9.68 7.23 18.97
C LYS A 66 9.85 8.32 17.94
N ARG A 67 11.05 8.42 17.38
CA ARG A 67 11.25 9.26 16.20
C ARG A 67 10.56 8.60 15.00
N ILE A 68 9.77 9.37 14.28
CA ILE A 68 9.16 9.00 13.00
C ILE A 68 9.83 9.86 11.94
N ILE A 69 10.66 9.22 11.12
CA ILE A 69 11.49 9.91 10.12
C ILE A 69 10.93 9.62 8.73
N GLY A 70 10.68 10.66 7.96
CA GLY A 70 10.19 10.56 6.58
C GLY A 70 11.22 11.08 5.59
N VAL A 71 11.62 10.24 4.63
CA VAL A 71 12.57 10.63 3.57
C VAL A 71 11.87 10.67 2.22
N SER A 72 11.99 11.78 1.50
CA SER A 72 11.41 11.93 0.14
C SER A 72 12.02 13.12 -0.60
N LEU A 73 11.77 13.20 -1.90
CA LEU A 73 12.00 14.42 -2.68
C LEU A 73 10.95 15.51 -2.38
N PHE A 74 9.79 15.14 -1.81
CA PHE A 74 8.60 15.97 -1.62
C PHE A 74 8.20 16.78 -2.88
N GLU A 75 6.92 16.80 -3.20
CA GLU A 75 6.39 17.55 -4.35
C GLU A 75 6.45 19.07 -4.12
N SER A 76 6.38 19.48 -2.85
CA SER A 76 6.43 20.89 -2.43
C SER A 76 6.87 21.05 -0.99
N GLU A 77 7.38 22.23 -0.65
CA GLU A 77 7.67 22.60 0.73
C GLU A 77 6.42 22.58 1.63
N GLN A 78 5.24 22.85 1.07
CA GLN A 78 3.98 22.74 1.80
C GLN A 78 3.66 21.29 2.20
N GLN A 79 3.92 20.32 1.33
CA GLN A 79 3.76 18.90 1.65
C GLN A 79 4.69 18.50 2.79
N ARG A 80 5.95 18.93 2.73
CA ARG A 80 6.96 18.69 3.77
C ARG A 80 6.52 19.27 5.11
N ARG A 81 6.15 20.56 5.15
CA ARG A 81 5.71 21.25 6.38
C ARG A 81 4.49 20.57 7.00
N LYS A 82 3.52 20.13 6.22
CA LYS A 82 2.38 19.36 6.74
C LYS A 82 2.79 18.13 7.53
N MET A 83 3.87 17.46 7.14
CA MET A 83 4.39 16.31 7.87
C MET A 83 5.14 16.72 9.14
N GLU A 84 5.92 17.80 9.07
CA GLU A 84 6.62 18.36 10.23
C GLU A 84 5.63 18.85 11.29
N ASP A 85 4.55 19.51 10.89
CA ASP A 85 3.46 19.95 11.78
C ASP A 85 2.75 18.78 12.48
N MET A 86 2.77 17.58 11.88
CA MET A 86 2.26 16.37 12.53
C MET A 86 3.26 15.76 13.54
N GLY A 87 4.51 16.20 13.55
CA GLY A 87 5.59 15.65 14.39
C GLY A 87 6.46 14.60 13.68
N ILE A 88 6.42 14.56 12.35
CA ILE A 88 7.32 13.70 11.54
C ILE A 88 8.61 14.48 11.27
N GLU A 89 9.75 13.91 11.59
CA GLU A 89 11.06 14.43 11.19
C GLU A 89 11.25 14.19 9.69
N THR A 90 11.50 15.24 8.90
CA THR A 90 11.63 15.09 7.45
C THR A 90 13.06 15.26 6.97
N ILE A 91 13.48 14.39 6.06
CA ILE A 91 14.75 14.48 5.33
C ILE A 91 14.43 14.61 3.85
N HIS A 92 14.79 15.74 3.24
CA HIS A 92 14.71 15.91 1.80
C HIS A 92 15.93 15.25 1.14
N GLY A 93 15.69 14.27 0.24
CA GLY A 93 16.78 13.59 -0.43
C GLY A 93 16.33 12.65 -1.54
N ASN A 94 17.18 12.50 -2.54
CA ASN A 94 17.02 11.53 -3.62
C ASN A 94 17.61 10.18 -3.18
N LEU A 95 16.77 9.18 -2.98
CA LEU A 95 17.21 7.83 -2.58
C LEU A 95 17.96 7.06 -3.69
N LEU A 96 18.10 7.61 -4.90
CA LEU A 96 19.04 7.12 -5.91
C LEU A 96 20.48 7.62 -5.68
N ASP A 97 20.64 8.65 -4.88
CA ASP A 97 21.95 9.16 -4.50
C ASP A 97 22.51 8.35 -3.32
N THR A 98 23.59 7.63 -3.55
CA THR A 98 24.26 6.81 -2.54
C THR A 98 24.77 7.64 -1.36
N ALA A 99 25.19 8.90 -1.59
CA ALA A 99 25.63 9.79 -0.52
C ALA A 99 24.45 10.14 0.40
N VAL A 100 23.27 10.38 -0.16
CA VAL A 100 22.04 10.60 0.62
C VAL A 100 21.72 9.37 1.47
N ILE A 101 21.69 8.17 0.88
CA ILE A 101 21.38 6.94 1.63
C ILE A 101 22.39 6.74 2.77
N HIS A 102 23.70 6.89 2.51
CA HIS A 102 24.73 6.70 3.51
C HIS A 102 24.68 7.75 4.65
N SER A 103 24.08 8.92 4.40
CA SER A 103 23.87 9.96 5.43
C SER A 103 22.65 9.73 6.32
N LEU A 104 21.76 8.80 5.93
CA LEU A 104 20.55 8.52 6.72
C LEU A 104 20.92 7.87 8.06
N PRO A 105 20.28 8.26 9.17
CA PRO A 105 20.49 7.60 10.44
C PRO A 105 20.02 6.14 10.38
N LEU A 106 20.78 5.25 10.99
CA LEU A 106 20.35 3.87 11.15
C LEU A 106 19.23 3.82 12.19
N VAL A 107 18.16 3.13 11.84
CA VAL A 107 16.99 2.90 12.70
C VAL A 107 16.60 1.44 12.69
N GLU A 108 15.87 0.99 13.71
CA GLU A 108 15.49 -0.41 13.85
C GLU A 108 14.39 -0.83 12.88
N ASN A 109 13.52 0.12 12.44
CA ASN A 109 12.33 -0.19 11.67
C ASN A 109 12.23 0.69 10.44
N VAL A 110 12.25 0.08 9.26
CA VAL A 110 12.23 0.77 7.97
C VAL A 110 11.03 0.35 7.16
N PHE A 111 10.29 1.32 6.64
CA PHE A 111 9.23 1.13 5.65
C PHE A 111 9.72 1.67 4.31
N PHE A 112 9.85 0.80 3.33
CA PHE A 112 10.21 1.18 1.97
C PHE A 112 8.97 1.32 1.10
N LEU A 113 8.61 2.56 0.76
CA LEU A 113 7.43 2.92 -0.05
C LEU A 113 7.81 3.54 -1.40
N ALA A 114 9.09 3.87 -1.58
CA ALA A 114 9.54 4.50 -2.82
C ALA A 114 9.31 3.60 -4.03
N GLY A 115 8.83 4.19 -5.11
CA GLY A 115 8.58 3.45 -6.34
C GLY A 115 8.01 4.34 -7.45
N MET A 116 8.22 3.94 -8.69
CA MET A 116 7.68 4.58 -9.88
C MET A 116 6.66 3.64 -10.54
N LYS A 117 5.40 4.07 -10.58
CA LYS A 117 4.30 3.35 -11.23
C LYS A 117 3.79 4.10 -12.46
N PHE A 118 3.57 5.41 -12.32
CA PHE A 118 3.11 6.25 -13.41
C PHE A 118 4.30 6.75 -14.23
N GLY A 119 4.18 6.79 -15.55
CA GLY A 119 5.28 7.11 -16.47
C GLY A 119 6.34 6.00 -16.60
N SER A 120 6.05 4.78 -16.14
CA SER A 120 6.99 3.66 -16.17
C SER A 120 7.35 3.20 -17.59
N GLU A 121 6.41 3.28 -18.52
CA GLU A 121 6.63 2.93 -19.93
C GLU A 121 7.34 4.05 -20.70
N GLU A 122 7.23 5.29 -20.24
CA GLU A 122 7.86 6.48 -20.86
C GLU A 122 9.33 6.61 -20.44
N ASN A 123 9.67 6.17 -19.21
CA ASN A 123 11.04 6.24 -18.70
C ASN A 123 11.46 4.92 -18.04
N ILE A 124 11.70 3.92 -18.89
CA ILE A 124 12.03 2.54 -18.49
C ILE A 124 13.26 2.48 -17.60
N SER A 125 14.36 3.13 -18.00
CA SER A 125 15.61 3.08 -17.24
C SER A 125 15.48 3.68 -15.84
N LEU A 126 14.78 4.81 -15.70
CA LEU A 126 14.49 5.42 -14.39
C LEU A 126 13.55 4.53 -13.56
N THR A 127 12.58 3.89 -14.20
CA THR A 127 11.69 2.92 -13.54
C THR A 127 12.48 1.79 -12.89
N TRP A 128 13.43 1.20 -13.62
CA TRP A 128 14.29 0.15 -13.08
C TRP A 128 15.27 0.69 -12.02
N ALA A 129 15.81 1.89 -12.18
CA ALA A 129 16.65 2.51 -11.17
C ALA A 129 15.89 2.70 -9.84
N ILE A 130 14.66 3.24 -9.88
CA ILE A 130 13.86 3.48 -8.69
C ILE A 130 13.31 2.16 -8.12
N ASN A 131 12.80 1.28 -8.98
CA ASN A 131 12.10 0.08 -8.52
C ASN A 131 13.03 -1.09 -8.16
N SER A 132 14.26 -1.15 -8.71
CA SER A 132 15.15 -2.30 -8.49
C SER A 132 16.52 -1.89 -7.93
N HIS A 133 17.21 -0.89 -8.50
CA HIS A 133 18.53 -0.51 -8.02
C HIS A 133 18.47 0.15 -6.62
N MET A 134 17.62 1.14 -6.42
CA MET A 134 17.42 1.80 -5.12
C MET A 134 17.12 0.81 -3.98
N PRO A 135 16.23 -0.19 -4.11
CA PRO A 135 16.05 -1.26 -3.13
C PRO A 135 17.33 -1.96 -2.70
N GLY A 136 18.26 -2.20 -3.65
CA GLY A 136 19.56 -2.80 -3.33
C GLY A 136 20.40 -1.90 -2.42
N LEU A 137 20.46 -0.60 -2.71
CA LEU A 137 21.17 0.38 -1.88
C LEU A 137 20.57 0.46 -0.46
N VAL A 138 19.23 0.46 -0.37
CA VAL A 138 18.51 0.48 0.91
C VAL A 138 18.75 -0.80 1.70
N ALA A 139 18.69 -1.97 1.07
CA ALA A 139 18.91 -3.26 1.73
C ALA A 139 20.33 -3.39 2.29
N ASP A 140 21.33 -2.80 1.64
CA ASP A 140 22.70 -2.79 2.13
C ASP A 140 22.90 -1.82 3.30
N HIS A 141 22.38 -0.59 3.19
CA HIS A 141 22.51 0.41 4.25
C HIS A 141 21.78 -0.01 5.55
N PHE A 142 20.55 -0.51 5.44
CA PHE A 142 19.72 -0.91 6.57
C PHE A 142 19.79 -2.40 6.92
N LYS A 143 20.91 -3.05 6.67
CA LYS A 143 21.09 -4.50 6.91
C LYS A 143 20.83 -4.95 8.35
N GLY A 144 20.95 -4.07 9.34
CA GLY A 144 20.65 -4.36 10.75
C GLY A 144 19.20 -4.10 11.16
N SER A 145 18.38 -3.56 10.26
CA SER A 145 17.00 -3.15 10.54
C SER A 145 15.99 -4.25 10.20
N ARG A 146 14.75 -4.10 10.72
CA ARG A 146 13.57 -4.77 10.16
C ARG A 146 13.03 -3.92 9.01
N ILE A 147 12.82 -4.52 7.85
CA ILE A 147 12.37 -3.80 6.66
C ILE A 147 11.02 -4.33 6.19
N VAL A 148 10.01 -3.47 6.15
CA VAL A 148 8.74 -3.74 5.47
C VAL A 148 8.79 -3.01 4.13
N ALA A 149 8.85 -3.75 3.03
CA ALA A 149 8.98 -3.17 1.70
C ALA A 149 7.71 -3.39 0.87
N PHE A 150 7.16 -2.30 0.33
CA PHE A 150 6.03 -2.38 -0.58
C PHE A 150 6.48 -2.95 -1.93
N SER A 151 5.77 -3.98 -2.35
CA SER A 151 5.72 -4.54 -3.69
C SER A 151 4.30 -4.36 -4.25
N THR A 152 3.93 -5.13 -5.24
CA THR A 152 2.64 -5.04 -5.91
C THR A 152 2.08 -6.40 -6.27
N GLY A 153 0.74 -6.52 -6.29
CA GLY A 153 0.07 -7.67 -6.87
C GLY A 153 0.34 -7.88 -8.35
N CYS A 154 0.79 -6.84 -9.07
CA CYS A 154 1.12 -6.94 -10.50
C CYS A 154 2.32 -7.86 -10.80
N VAL A 155 3.05 -8.33 -9.79
CA VAL A 155 4.09 -9.36 -9.99
C VAL A 155 3.53 -10.74 -10.34
N TYR A 156 2.23 -10.96 -10.12
CA TYR A 156 1.55 -12.18 -10.51
C TYR A 156 0.98 -12.11 -11.94
N PRO A 157 0.81 -13.26 -12.60
CA PRO A 157 0.00 -13.32 -13.81
C PRO A 157 -1.49 -13.13 -13.49
N LEU A 158 -2.30 -12.96 -14.54
CA LEU A 158 -3.75 -13.07 -14.41
C LEU A 158 -4.11 -14.51 -14.04
N VAL A 159 -5.06 -14.68 -13.14
CA VAL A 159 -5.53 -16.00 -12.68
C VAL A 159 -7.03 -16.16 -12.93
N PRO A 160 -7.54 -17.41 -13.05
CA PRO A 160 -8.98 -17.65 -13.13
C PRO A 160 -9.73 -16.97 -11.99
N VAL A 161 -10.86 -16.33 -12.29
CA VAL A 161 -11.66 -15.59 -11.30
C VAL A 161 -12.08 -16.48 -10.14
N GLU A 162 -12.38 -17.75 -10.41
CA GLU A 162 -12.81 -18.71 -9.39
C GLU A 162 -11.66 -19.29 -8.55
N SER A 163 -10.39 -18.97 -8.86
CA SER A 163 -9.22 -19.49 -8.12
C SER A 163 -9.08 -18.92 -6.71
N GLY A 164 -9.76 -17.83 -6.42
CA GLY A 164 -9.58 -17.09 -5.15
C GLY A 164 -8.33 -16.19 -5.11
N GLY A 165 -7.63 -16.03 -6.25
CA GLY A 165 -6.44 -15.19 -6.39
C GLY A 165 -5.10 -15.88 -6.15
N SER A 166 -4.03 -15.28 -6.63
CA SER A 166 -2.65 -15.79 -6.51
C SER A 166 -2.20 -15.87 -5.05
N LEU A 167 -1.57 -16.97 -4.69
CA LEU A 167 -0.94 -17.20 -3.39
C LEU A 167 0.50 -16.66 -3.37
N GLU A 168 1.05 -16.40 -2.20
CA GLU A 168 2.45 -15.95 -2.05
C GLU A 168 3.47 -16.99 -2.52
N SER A 169 3.07 -18.28 -2.55
CA SER A 169 3.87 -19.40 -3.07
C SER A 169 3.86 -19.53 -4.58
N ASP A 170 2.93 -18.85 -5.26
CA ASP A 170 2.80 -18.98 -6.70
C ASP A 170 3.95 -18.29 -7.42
N THR A 171 4.35 -18.87 -8.55
CA THR A 171 5.43 -18.32 -9.36
C THR A 171 5.02 -16.96 -9.92
N PRO A 172 5.81 -15.90 -9.68
CA PRO A 172 5.60 -14.63 -10.33
C PRO A 172 5.63 -14.71 -11.85
N GLY A 173 4.79 -13.89 -12.50
CA GLY A 173 4.71 -13.80 -13.96
C GLY A 173 4.39 -12.35 -14.37
N PRO A 174 5.25 -11.37 -14.00
CA PRO A 174 4.98 -9.96 -14.24
C PRO A 174 4.96 -9.60 -15.71
N VAL A 175 4.03 -8.74 -16.12
CA VAL A 175 3.89 -8.22 -17.48
C VAL A 175 4.11 -6.71 -17.46
N GLY A 176 4.92 -6.19 -18.39
CA GLY A 176 5.28 -4.77 -18.50
C GLY A 176 6.41 -4.35 -17.55
N GLU A 177 7.00 -3.20 -17.82
CA GLU A 177 8.20 -2.71 -17.15
C GLU A 177 7.98 -2.43 -15.66
N TYR A 178 6.81 -1.88 -15.31
CA TYR A 178 6.45 -1.65 -13.92
C TYR A 178 6.45 -2.94 -13.09
N ALA A 179 5.74 -3.95 -13.55
CA ALA A 179 5.58 -5.19 -12.79
C ALA A 179 6.91 -5.97 -12.69
N GLN A 180 7.67 -6.00 -13.78
CA GLN A 180 9.00 -6.65 -13.83
C GLN A 180 10.00 -5.94 -12.90
N SER A 181 10.06 -4.61 -12.93
CA SER A 181 10.94 -3.84 -12.04
C SER A 181 10.54 -3.96 -10.57
N CYS A 182 9.24 -4.11 -10.26
CA CYS A 182 8.78 -4.41 -8.90
C CYS A 182 9.17 -5.82 -8.44
N LEU A 183 9.19 -6.82 -9.34
CA LEU A 183 9.78 -8.13 -9.03
C LEU A 183 11.29 -8.00 -8.79
N GLY A 184 11.97 -7.17 -9.56
CA GLY A 184 13.37 -6.82 -9.32
C GLY A 184 13.59 -6.25 -7.92
N ARG A 185 12.70 -5.38 -7.43
CA ARG A 185 12.69 -4.87 -6.03
C ARG A 185 12.67 -6.01 -5.02
N GLU A 186 11.74 -6.96 -5.19
CA GLU A 186 11.66 -8.12 -4.30
C GLU A 186 12.98 -8.89 -4.29
N ARG A 187 13.58 -9.13 -5.47
CA ARG A 187 14.85 -9.86 -5.59
C ARG A 187 16.01 -9.16 -4.87
N MET A 188 16.04 -7.82 -4.88
CA MET A 188 17.07 -7.06 -4.15
C MET A 188 16.92 -7.20 -2.64
N PHE A 189 15.70 -7.06 -2.10
CA PHE A 189 15.46 -7.28 -0.67
C PHE A 189 15.63 -8.74 -0.25
N GLU A 190 15.22 -9.71 -1.06
CA GLU A 190 15.46 -11.14 -0.81
C GLU A 190 16.96 -11.46 -0.76
N TYR A 191 17.74 -10.88 -1.69
CA TYR A 191 19.20 -11.05 -1.71
C TYR A 191 19.82 -10.46 -0.45
N GLY A 192 19.52 -9.19 -0.11
CA GLY A 192 20.00 -8.55 1.11
C GLY A 192 19.61 -9.30 2.38
N SER A 193 18.37 -9.81 2.44
CA SER A 193 17.88 -10.63 3.54
C SER A 193 18.72 -11.88 3.74
N LYS A 194 19.00 -12.64 2.68
CA LYS A 194 19.82 -13.88 2.74
C LYS A 194 21.28 -13.61 3.07
N GLN A 195 21.87 -12.56 2.48
CA GLN A 195 23.29 -12.25 2.67
C GLN A 195 23.61 -11.72 4.08
N ASN A 196 22.74 -10.86 4.60
CA ASN A 196 22.97 -10.12 5.83
C ASN A 196 22.11 -10.61 7.02
N LEU A 197 21.25 -11.61 6.80
CA LEU A 197 20.23 -12.07 7.75
C LEU A 197 19.24 -10.94 8.14
N THR A 198 19.09 -9.94 7.27
CA THR A 198 18.16 -8.82 7.46
C THR A 198 16.73 -9.33 7.47
N LYS A 199 15.98 -8.97 8.50
CA LYS A 199 14.57 -9.36 8.63
C LYS A 199 13.72 -8.50 7.71
N VAL A 200 13.08 -9.11 6.70
CA VAL A 200 12.30 -8.41 5.67
C VAL A 200 10.89 -8.99 5.56
N CYS A 201 9.91 -8.11 5.36
CA CYS A 201 8.57 -8.46 4.92
C CYS A 201 8.25 -7.71 3.62
N LEU A 202 7.99 -8.45 2.54
CA LEU A 202 7.61 -7.93 1.23
C LEU A 202 6.08 -7.90 1.12
N ILE A 203 5.51 -6.73 0.92
CA ILE A 203 4.06 -6.53 0.83
C ILE A 203 3.63 -6.48 -0.62
N ARG A 204 3.05 -7.56 -1.14
CA ARG A 204 2.39 -7.56 -2.44
C ARG A 204 1.01 -6.93 -2.30
N LEU A 205 0.98 -5.61 -2.37
CA LEU A 205 -0.25 -4.84 -2.25
C LEU A 205 -1.08 -4.92 -3.52
N ASN A 206 -2.37 -5.24 -3.40
CA ASN A 206 -3.31 -5.17 -4.49
C ASN A 206 -4.47 -4.23 -4.15
N TYR A 207 -4.61 -3.17 -4.94
CA TYR A 207 -5.66 -2.15 -4.91
C TYR A 207 -6.05 -1.61 -3.53
N ALA A 208 -5.14 -0.91 -2.84
CA ALA A 208 -5.54 -0.04 -1.75
C ALA A 208 -6.39 1.12 -2.30
N VAL A 209 -7.53 1.36 -1.68
CA VAL A 209 -8.50 2.36 -2.12
C VAL A 209 -8.86 3.34 -1.00
N GLU A 210 -9.08 4.59 -1.40
CA GLU A 210 -9.64 5.65 -0.57
C GLU A 210 -10.45 6.64 -1.44
N LEU A 211 -10.91 7.77 -0.91
CA LEU A 211 -11.87 8.62 -1.62
C LEU A 211 -11.25 9.54 -2.70
N ARG A 212 -9.94 9.74 -2.70
CA ARG A 212 -9.24 10.63 -3.64
C ARG A 212 -8.62 9.89 -4.83
N TYR A 213 -8.51 8.53 -4.75
CA TYR A 213 -7.97 7.70 -5.81
C TYR A 213 -8.33 6.21 -5.65
N GLY A 214 -8.09 5.46 -6.71
CA GLY A 214 -8.23 4.01 -6.75
C GLY A 214 -9.40 3.55 -7.60
N VAL A 215 -9.40 2.25 -7.92
CA VAL A 215 -10.30 1.65 -8.90
C VAL A 215 -11.78 1.92 -8.63
N LEU A 216 -12.21 2.01 -7.37
CA LEU A 216 -13.60 2.32 -7.04
C LEU A 216 -13.98 3.75 -7.43
N LEU A 217 -13.09 4.73 -7.16
CA LEU A 217 -13.31 6.10 -7.59
C LEU A 217 -13.26 6.24 -9.12
N ASP A 218 -12.33 5.53 -9.78
CA ASP A 218 -12.22 5.55 -11.24
C ASP A 218 -13.51 5.05 -11.89
N ILE A 219 -14.11 3.97 -11.38
CA ILE A 219 -15.43 3.47 -11.85
C ILE A 219 -16.53 4.51 -11.57
N ALA A 220 -16.58 5.06 -10.36
CA ALA A 220 -17.58 6.07 -9.98
C ALA A 220 -17.55 7.30 -10.91
N LEU A 221 -16.34 7.81 -11.19
CA LEU A 221 -16.14 8.96 -12.08
C LEU A 221 -16.60 8.66 -13.51
N LYS A 222 -16.28 7.48 -14.05
CA LYS A 222 -16.76 7.06 -15.37
C LYS A 222 -18.29 7.00 -15.44
N VAL A 223 -18.93 6.36 -14.42
CA VAL A 223 -20.40 6.31 -14.32
C VAL A 223 -20.98 7.72 -14.27
N LYS A 224 -20.46 8.59 -13.39
CA LYS A 224 -20.95 9.97 -13.23
C LYS A 224 -20.82 10.81 -14.50
N LYS A 225 -19.73 10.60 -15.26
CA LYS A 225 -19.49 11.29 -16.54
C LYS A 225 -20.17 10.61 -17.74
N GLN A 226 -20.86 9.48 -17.52
CA GLN A 226 -21.48 8.68 -18.59
C GLN A 226 -20.46 8.20 -19.64
N GLU A 227 -19.24 7.91 -19.19
CA GLU A 227 -18.19 7.32 -20.01
C GLU A 227 -18.35 5.79 -20.04
N ALA A 228 -18.12 5.16 -21.19
CA ALA A 228 -18.22 3.72 -21.34
C ALA A 228 -17.15 3.00 -20.47
N ILE A 229 -17.57 1.94 -19.78
CA ILE A 229 -16.73 1.14 -18.89
C ILE A 229 -16.29 -0.12 -19.60
N ASP A 230 -14.98 -0.30 -19.74
CA ASP A 230 -14.42 -1.51 -20.33
C ASP A 230 -14.45 -2.65 -19.29
N LEU A 231 -15.05 -3.77 -19.70
CA LEU A 231 -15.19 -4.97 -18.88
C LEU A 231 -14.11 -6.03 -19.15
N SER A 232 -13.13 -5.76 -20.00
CA SER A 232 -12.08 -6.74 -20.33
C SER A 232 -11.31 -7.20 -19.09
N MET A 233 -11.09 -6.31 -18.10
CA MET A 233 -10.65 -6.66 -16.74
C MET A 233 -11.86 -6.55 -15.79
N GLY A 234 -12.73 -7.56 -15.83
CA GLY A 234 -14.06 -7.51 -15.21
C GLY A 234 -14.08 -7.70 -13.70
N TYR A 235 -12.98 -8.13 -13.09
CA TYR A 235 -12.94 -8.49 -11.66
C TYR A 235 -11.68 -7.96 -10.98
N PHE A 236 -11.80 -7.65 -9.69
CA PHE A 236 -10.70 -7.16 -8.84
C PHE A 236 -11.00 -7.38 -7.36
N ASN A 237 -9.98 -7.31 -6.52
CA ASN A 237 -10.19 -7.19 -5.07
C ASN A 237 -9.45 -5.97 -4.51
N VAL A 238 -10.02 -5.38 -3.46
CA VAL A 238 -9.56 -4.11 -2.88
C VAL A 238 -9.52 -4.16 -1.37
N ILE A 239 -8.70 -3.29 -0.80
CA ILE A 239 -8.67 -3.05 0.65
C ILE A 239 -8.79 -1.54 0.92
N TRP A 240 -9.56 -1.16 1.95
CA TRP A 240 -9.54 0.20 2.48
C TRP A 240 -8.12 0.58 2.95
N GLN A 241 -7.63 1.73 2.52
CA GLN A 241 -6.25 2.13 2.83
C GLN A 241 -5.97 2.22 4.33
N GLY A 242 -6.96 2.62 5.16
CA GLY A 242 -6.77 2.64 6.60
C GLY A 242 -6.54 1.24 7.20
N ASP A 243 -7.21 0.21 6.69
CA ASP A 243 -6.98 -1.17 7.11
C ASP A 243 -5.67 -1.73 6.57
N MET A 244 -5.30 -1.37 5.34
CA MET A 244 -3.99 -1.70 4.78
C MET A 244 -2.86 -1.07 5.61
N ASN A 245 -2.96 0.20 6.00
CA ASN A 245 -1.98 0.87 6.85
C ASN A 245 -1.78 0.13 8.17
N ASP A 246 -2.88 -0.30 8.82
CA ASP A 246 -2.84 -1.04 10.07
C ASP A 246 -2.11 -2.39 9.91
N MET A 247 -2.44 -3.16 8.86
CA MET A 247 -1.78 -4.44 8.56
C MET A 247 -0.29 -4.25 8.22
N VAL A 248 0.06 -3.20 7.47
CA VAL A 248 1.44 -2.90 7.09
C VAL A 248 2.29 -2.53 8.31
N LEU A 249 1.79 -1.70 9.23
CA LEU A 249 2.52 -1.42 10.47
C LEU A 249 2.77 -2.70 11.26
N ARG A 250 1.77 -3.56 11.42
CA ARG A 250 1.87 -4.84 12.12
C ARG A 250 2.77 -5.86 11.41
N SER A 251 3.04 -5.67 10.12
CA SER A 251 3.96 -6.53 9.37
C SER A 251 5.41 -6.46 9.88
N LEU A 252 5.78 -5.45 10.69
CA LEU A 252 7.07 -5.40 11.38
C LEU A 252 7.31 -6.63 12.27
N GLU A 253 6.27 -7.17 12.92
CA GLU A 253 6.39 -8.38 13.75
C GLU A 253 6.57 -9.65 12.92
N THR A 254 6.30 -9.58 11.62
CA THR A 254 6.38 -10.73 10.71
C THR A 254 7.64 -10.74 9.85
N CYS A 255 8.48 -9.70 9.98
CA CYS A 255 9.76 -9.64 9.27
C CYS A 255 10.67 -10.81 9.67
N GLU A 256 11.19 -11.52 8.68
CA GLU A 256 12.07 -12.66 8.88
C GLU A 256 13.17 -12.76 7.81
N SER A 257 14.13 -13.62 8.01
CA SER A 257 15.14 -13.99 7.00
C SER A 257 15.16 -15.49 6.83
N PRO A 258 15.00 -16.02 5.59
CA PRO A 258 14.74 -15.29 4.33
C PRO A 258 13.46 -14.47 4.34
N ALA A 259 13.40 -13.43 3.48
CA ALA A 259 12.30 -12.48 3.43
C ALA A 259 10.92 -13.14 3.35
N ARG A 260 10.01 -12.73 4.21
CA ARG A 260 8.59 -13.11 4.15
C ARG A 260 7.88 -12.35 3.03
N ILE A 261 6.94 -13.00 2.36
CA ILE A 261 6.04 -12.37 1.41
C ILE A 261 4.62 -12.43 1.96
N LEU A 262 3.89 -11.31 1.88
CA LEU A 262 2.47 -11.22 2.24
C LEU A 262 1.66 -10.50 1.16
N ASN A 263 0.57 -11.13 0.75
CA ASN A 263 -0.46 -10.47 -0.06
C ASN A 263 -1.36 -9.64 0.85
N ILE A 264 -1.44 -8.33 0.62
CA ILE A 264 -2.37 -7.45 1.35
C ILE A 264 -3.41 -6.91 0.37
N THR A 265 -4.65 -7.32 0.59
CA THR A 265 -5.86 -6.88 -0.12
C THR A 265 -7.10 -7.35 0.67
N GLY A 266 -8.30 -7.02 0.21
CA GLY A 266 -9.55 -7.62 0.74
C GLY A 266 -9.83 -8.99 0.13
N ALA A 267 -10.66 -9.77 0.83
CA ALA A 267 -11.05 -11.11 0.39
C ALA A 267 -12.14 -11.11 -0.68
N ASP A 268 -12.96 -10.06 -0.72
CA ASP A 268 -14.09 -9.99 -1.63
C ASP A 268 -13.60 -9.74 -3.07
N ILE A 269 -13.98 -10.62 -3.99
CA ILE A 269 -13.79 -10.42 -5.43
C ILE A 269 -14.99 -9.63 -5.94
N LEU A 270 -14.73 -8.43 -6.44
CA LEU A 270 -15.75 -7.50 -6.93
C LEU A 270 -15.85 -7.56 -8.45
N SER A 271 -17.09 -7.46 -8.97
CA SER A 271 -17.36 -7.29 -10.40
C SER A 271 -17.37 -5.80 -10.75
N VAL A 272 -16.61 -5.41 -11.78
CA VAL A 272 -16.62 -4.04 -12.32
C VAL A 272 -18.04 -3.64 -12.73
N ARG A 273 -18.77 -4.57 -13.37
CA ARG A 273 -20.17 -4.35 -13.78
C ARG A 273 -21.09 -4.06 -12.60
N GLU A 274 -21.03 -4.90 -11.54
CA GLU A 274 -21.90 -4.75 -10.36
C GLU A 274 -21.59 -3.46 -9.61
N VAL A 275 -20.32 -3.13 -9.43
CA VAL A 275 -19.90 -1.88 -8.79
C VAL A 275 -20.37 -0.67 -9.61
N ALA A 276 -20.24 -0.71 -10.94
CA ALA A 276 -20.73 0.36 -11.80
C ALA A 276 -22.26 0.52 -11.73
N LEU A 277 -23.00 -0.59 -11.70
CA LEU A 277 -24.46 -0.56 -11.53
C LEU A 277 -24.88 -0.01 -10.16
N GLU A 278 -24.10 -0.30 -9.12
CA GLU A 278 -24.32 0.26 -7.78
C GLU A 278 -24.11 1.78 -7.76
N PHE A 279 -23.03 2.30 -8.34
CA PHE A 279 -22.83 3.74 -8.53
C PHE A 279 -23.90 4.36 -9.41
N GLY A 280 -24.36 3.65 -10.46
CA GLY A 280 -25.47 4.10 -11.31
C GLY A 280 -26.76 4.35 -10.52
N LYS A 281 -27.07 3.53 -9.51
CA LYS A 281 -28.21 3.75 -8.60
C LYS A 281 -28.02 5.04 -7.78
N TYR A 282 -26.83 5.25 -7.20
CA TYR A 282 -26.55 6.46 -6.41
C TYR A 282 -26.61 7.75 -7.26
N PHE A 283 -26.11 7.71 -8.51
CA PHE A 283 -26.05 8.88 -9.37
C PHE A 283 -27.28 9.05 -10.27
N HIS A 284 -28.24 8.10 -10.22
CA HIS A 284 -29.41 8.05 -11.12
C HIS A 284 -29.01 8.03 -12.61
N VAL A 285 -27.94 7.29 -12.93
CA VAL A 285 -27.38 7.14 -14.29
C VAL A 285 -27.33 5.66 -14.63
N LYS A 286 -27.66 5.31 -15.87
CA LYS A 286 -27.45 3.95 -16.39
C LYS A 286 -26.04 3.84 -16.97
N PRO A 287 -25.16 3.00 -16.38
CA PRO A 287 -23.82 2.81 -16.91
C PRO A 287 -23.84 2.16 -18.29
N GLU A 288 -22.89 2.57 -19.14
CA GLU A 288 -22.65 1.96 -20.44
C GLU A 288 -21.41 1.07 -20.36
N PHE A 289 -21.46 -0.08 -21.00
CA PHE A 289 -20.39 -1.07 -20.98
C PHE A 289 -19.90 -1.39 -22.39
N ILE A 290 -18.59 -1.56 -22.51
CA ILE A 290 -17.94 -2.08 -23.70
C ILE A 290 -17.18 -3.36 -23.36
N ASN A 291 -16.97 -4.21 -24.33
CA ASN A 291 -16.34 -5.52 -24.20
C ASN A 291 -17.10 -6.48 -23.25
N LYS A 292 -16.49 -7.62 -22.94
CA LYS A 292 -17.02 -8.63 -22.04
C LYS A 292 -15.97 -9.00 -21.01
N GLU A 293 -16.43 -9.47 -19.86
CA GLU A 293 -15.58 -9.94 -18.79
C GLU A 293 -14.74 -11.15 -19.27
N ALA A 294 -13.43 -11.08 -19.04
CA ALA A 294 -12.55 -12.23 -19.21
C ALA A 294 -12.71 -13.22 -18.05
N ASN A 295 -12.36 -14.48 -18.29
CA ASN A 295 -12.37 -15.53 -17.27
C ASN A 295 -11.20 -15.41 -16.28
N THR A 296 -10.26 -14.48 -16.53
CA THR A 296 -9.09 -14.24 -15.70
C THR A 296 -9.03 -12.79 -15.27
N ALA A 297 -8.45 -12.54 -14.10
CA ALA A 297 -8.23 -11.21 -13.57
C ALA A 297 -6.96 -11.14 -12.70
N LEU A 298 -6.50 -9.92 -12.39
CA LEU A 298 -5.43 -9.70 -11.44
C LEU A 298 -6.00 -9.76 -10.02
N LEU A 299 -5.92 -10.93 -9.41
CA LEU A 299 -6.46 -11.22 -8.09
C LEU A 299 -5.36 -11.77 -7.17
N ASN A 300 -5.33 -11.30 -5.93
CA ASN A 300 -4.43 -11.79 -4.90
C ASN A 300 -5.22 -12.44 -3.77
N ASN A 301 -4.72 -13.58 -3.28
CA ASN A 301 -5.31 -14.26 -2.13
C ASN A 301 -4.74 -13.68 -0.83
N PRO A 302 -5.54 -13.02 0.03
CA PRO A 302 -5.07 -12.42 1.27
C PRO A 302 -5.02 -13.40 2.46
N GLY A 303 -5.22 -14.69 2.25
CA GLY A 303 -5.46 -15.68 3.31
C GLY A 303 -4.40 -15.69 4.42
N LYS A 304 -3.11 -15.48 4.11
CA LYS A 304 -2.06 -15.38 5.12
C LYS A 304 -2.17 -14.09 5.95
N ALA A 305 -2.38 -12.94 5.30
CA ALA A 305 -2.53 -11.68 6.00
C ALA A 305 -3.77 -11.68 6.91
N LEU A 306 -4.89 -12.26 6.43
CA LEU A 306 -6.12 -12.38 7.24
C LEU A 306 -5.94 -13.28 8.47
N LYS A 307 -5.13 -14.34 8.37
CA LYS A 307 -4.80 -15.19 9.53
C LYS A 307 -3.93 -14.45 10.55
N LEU A 308 -3.02 -13.59 10.10
CA LEU A 308 -2.10 -12.85 10.96
C LEU A 308 -2.78 -11.63 11.61
N PHE A 309 -3.56 -10.88 10.83
CA PHE A 309 -4.03 -9.55 11.21
C PHE A 309 -5.54 -9.45 11.44
N GLY A 310 -6.29 -10.47 11.05
CA GLY A 310 -7.74 -10.42 11.01
C GLY A 310 -8.30 -9.81 9.71
N PRO A 311 -9.62 -9.83 9.50
CA PRO A 311 -10.25 -9.26 8.32
C PRO A 311 -10.23 -7.73 8.35
N PRO A 312 -10.23 -7.05 7.16
CA PRO A 312 -10.41 -5.60 7.08
C PRO A 312 -11.67 -5.15 7.85
N ARG A 313 -11.58 -4.03 8.53
CA ARG A 313 -12.68 -3.44 9.32
C ARG A 313 -13.73 -2.79 8.42
N VAL A 314 -13.28 -2.21 7.29
CA VAL A 314 -14.13 -1.51 6.32
C VAL A 314 -14.37 -2.39 5.11
N LYS A 315 -15.66 -2.70 4.87
CA LYS A 315 -16.08 -3.48 3.70
C LYS A 315 -16.07 -2.62 2.42
N PRO A 316 -15.86 -3.21 1.23
CA PRO A 316 -15.92 -2.49 -0.04
C PRO A 316 -17.23 -1.73 -0.26
N SER A 317 -18.38 -2.30 0.15
CA SER A 317 -19.68 -1.64 0.06
C SER A 317 -19.76 -0.32 0.86
N ARG A 318 -19.03 -0.21 1.97
CA ARG A 318 -18.95 1.04 2.74
C ARG A 318 -18.12 2.08 1.99
N VAL A 319 -17.02 1.67 1.37
CA VAL A 319 -16.18 2.59 0.55
C VAL A 319 -16.97 3.08 -0.65
N ILE A 320 -17.73 2.22 -1.32
CA ILE A 320 -18.63 2.59 -2.42
C ILE A 320 -19.63 3.65 -1.95
N ALA A 321 -20.28 3.44 -0.80
CA ALA A 321 -21.22 4.41 -0.24
C ALA A 321 -20.58 5.75 0.14
N TRP A 322 -19.32 5.75 0.58
CA TRP A 322 -18.61 7.00 0.89
C TRP A 322 -18.16 7.78 -0.35
N ILE A 323 -17.87 7.08 -1.46
CA ILE A 323 -17.50 7.70 -2.74
C ILE A 323 -18.74 8.32 -3.42
N ALA A 324 -19.89 7.69 -3.32
CA ALA A 324 -21.15 8.12 -3.91
C ALA A 324 -21.74 9.37 -3.23
#